data_b327d6c4ed90132bf71e408a8b8067a4
#
_entry.id   b327d6c4ed90132bf71e408a8b8067a4
#
_cell.length_a   1.000
_cell.length_b   1.000
_cell.length_c   1.000
_cell.angle_alpha   90.00
_cell.angle_beta   90.00
_cell.angle_gamma   90.00
#
_symmetry.space_group_name_H-M   'P 1'
#
loop_
_entity.id
_entity.type
_entity.pdbx_description
1 polymer ?
#
loop_
_entity_poly.entity_id
_entity_poly.type
_entity_poly.pdbx_seq_one_letter_code
_entity_poly.pdbx_strand_id
1 'polypeptide(L)'
;INKIIEPDDLSKDSAVNLIMMFEQIYQAKKNEIFISMQFGDSQSELIYEKITRAIERFNEKHKSIRLNATPIRIDRTVESSTFSIQDRILEAIKSCSLIIADLSSSNINVYHEIGYAMGVAESHNMIPNMILLYKEDTNYNREKKDIDKFVGFNLRNLSQLRFKDYKQLVDGLVDRLEKHYGV
;
A
#
# COMPACT_ATOMS: atom_id res chain seq x y z
N ILE A 1 -26.02 26.73 11.50
CA ILE A 1 -26.06 27.71 10.38
C ILE A 1 -24.76 27.58 9.66
N ASN A 2 -24.76 26.84 8.54
CA ASN A 2 -23.60 26.74 7.65
C ASN A 2 -23.45 28.08 6.93
N LYS A 3 -22.46 28.88 7.33
CA LYS A 3 -22.06 30.06 6.57
C LYS A 3 -21.38 29.57 5.31
N ILE A 4 -22.03 29.75 4.16
CA ILE A 4 -21.38 29.55 2.85
C ILE A 4 -20.39 30.70 2.73
N ILE A 5 -19.10 30.39 2.60
CA ILE A 5 -18.05 31.38 2.34
C ILE A 5 -18.21 31.79 0.87
N GLU A 6 -18.59 33.05 0.65
CA GLU A 6 -18.67 33.58 -0.70
C GLU A 6 -17.25 33.72 -1.28
N PRO A 7 -17.07 33.52 -2.63
CA PRO A 7 -15.75 33.57 -3.26
C PRO A 7 -14.98 34.88 -3.03
N ASP A 8 -15.66 35.97 -2.81
CA ASP A 8 -15.07 37.30 -2.58
C ASP A 8 -14.55 37.50 -1.14
N ASP A 9 -14.88 36.59 -0.21
CA ASP A 9 -14.44 36.67 1.19
C ASP A 9 -12.99 36.18 1.41
N LEU A 10 -12.37 35.58 0.42
CA LEU A 10 -10.99 35.11 0.47
C LEU A 10 -10.06 36.13 -0.18
N SER A 11 -9.12 36.68 0.58
CA SER A 11 -8.02 37.44 -0.03
C SER A 11 -7.24 36.54 -0.98
N LYS A 12 -6.64 37.11 -2.04
CA LYS A 12 -5.83 36.34 -3.00
C LYS A 12 -4.74 35.52 -2.29
N ASP A 13 -4.13 36.08 -1.26
CA ASP A 13 -3.09 35.39 -0.46
C ASP A 13 -3.66 34.22 0.33
N SER A 14 -4.87 34.34 0.86
CA SER A 14 -5.55 33.24 1.56
C SER A 14 -5.93 32.10 0.60
N ALA A 15 -6.37 32.42 -0.61
CA ALA A 15 -6.69 31.43 -1.63
C ALA A 15 -5.41 30.67 -2.09
N VAL A 16 -4.31 31.38 -2.31
CA VAL A 16 -3.02 30.78 -2.67
C VAL A 16 -2.52 29.85 -1.55
N ASN A 17 -2.57 30.30 -0.29
CA ASN A 17 -2.16 29.49 0.84
C ASN A 17 -3.01 28.24 1.00
N LEU A 18 -4.31 28.33 0.76
CA LEU A 18 -5.22 27.18 0.79
C LEU A 18 -4.88 26.16 -0.31
N ILE A 19 -4.64 26.62 -1.54
CA ILE A 19 -4.24 25.76 -2.66
C ILE A 19 -2.91 25.06 -2.34
N MET A 20 -1.91 25.80 -1.84
CA MET A 20 -0.62 25.23 -1.45
C MET A 20 -0.77 24.16 -0.36
N MET A 21 -1.63 24.40 0.64
CA MET A 21 -1.91 23.43 1.70
C MET A 21 -2.61 22.19 1.16
N PHE A 22 -3.60 22.32 0.27
CA PHE A 22 -4.24 21.18 -0.37
C PHE A 22 -3.24 20.37 -1.22
N GLU A 23 -2.35 21.05 -1.94
CA GLU A 23 -1.32 20.38 -2.73
C GLU A 23 -0.34 19.60 -1.84
N GLN A 24 0.09 20.17 -0.72
CA GLN A 24 0.95 19.47 0.24
C GLN A 24 0.26 18.23 0.83
N ILE A 25 -1.01 18.33 1.23
CA ILE A 25 -1.78 17.20 1.73
C ILE A 25 -1.93 16.13 0.65
N TYR A 26 -2.27 16.52 -0.59
CA TYR A 26 -2.40 15.61 -1.72
C TYR A 26 -1.10 14.87 -2.02
N GLN A 27 0.04 15.58 -2.08
CA GLN A 27 1.35 14.97 -2.33
C GLN A 27 1.76 14.03 -1.19
N ALA A 28 1.49 14.39 0.08
CA ALA A 28 1.76 13.52 1.21
C ALA A 28 0.98 12.20 1.06
N LYS A 29 -0.32 12.27 0.82
CA LYS A 29 -1.16 11.07 0.64
C LYS A 29 -0.78 10.25 -0.60
N LYS A 30 -0.41 10.91 -1.70
CA LYS A 30 0.07 10.25 -2.91
C LYS A 30 1.33 9.42 -2.67
N ASN A 31 2.12 9.75 -1.68
CA ASN A 31 3.36 9.05 -1.36
C ASN A 31 3.20 7.93 -0.32
N GLU A 32 2.05 7.84 0.33
CA GLU A 32 1.79 6.81 1.33
C GLU A 32 1.52 5.45 0.69
N ILE A 33 2.25 4.42 1.14
CA ILE A 33 2.08 3.02 0.73
C ILE A 33 1.64 2.21 1.95
N PHE A 34 0.41 1.73 1.96
CA PHE A 34 -0.08 0.87 3.04
C PHE A 34 0.46 -0.56 2.88
N ILE A 35 1.10 -1.08 3.94
CA ILE A 35 1.64 -2.45 3.97
C ILE A 35 0.70 -3.35 4.75
N SER A 36 -0.03 -4.19 4.03
CA SER A 36 -0.94 -5.20 4.57
C SER A 36 -0.22 -6.56 4.64
N MET A 37 0.05 -7.05 5.85
CA MET A 37 0.77 -8.30 6.06
C MET A 37 0.52 -8.88 7.44
N GLN A 38 0.89 -10.14 7.65
CA GLN A 38 0.93 -10.73 8.97
C GLN A 38 2.00 -10.05 9.83
N PHE A 39 1.77 -10.01 11.14
CA PHE A 39 2.68 -9.45 12.14
C PHE A 39 3.17 -10.53 13.10
N GLY A 40 4.33 -10.27 13.71
CA GLY A 40 4.78 -10.99 14.89
C GLY A 40 5.54 -12.29 14.63
N ASP A 41 5.82 -12.66 13.39
CA ASP A 41 6.71 -13.77 13.06
C ASP A 41 7.98 -13.30 12.32
N SER A 42 9.06 -14.05 12.44
CA SER A 42 10.38 -13.68 11.90
C SER A 42 10.40 -13.60 10.37
N GLN A 43 9.59 -14.40 9.70
CA GLN A 43 9.54 -14.38 8.22
C GLN A 43 8.85 -13.11 7.72
N SER A 44 7.72 -12.75 8.33
CA SER A 44 6.99 -11.53 7.99
C SER A 44 7.82 -10.27 8.27
N GLU A 45 8.54 -10.23 9.37
CA GLU A 45 9.45 -9.12 9.66
C GLU A 45 10.58 -8.99 8.62
N LEU A 46 11.12 -10.11 8.15
CA LEU A 46 12.14 -10.11 7.11
C LEU A 46 11.57 -9.65 5.75
N ILE A 47 10.35 -10.08 5.41
CA ILE A 47 9.66 -9.60 4.19
C ILE A 47 9.43 -8.09 4.30
N TYR A 48 8.96 -7.59 5.44
CA TYR A 48 8.77 -6.16 5.68
C TYR A 48 10.06 -5.35 5.51
N GLU A 49 11.19 -5.83 6.07
CA GLU A 49 12.50 -5.22 5.87
C GLU A 49 12.86 -5.10 4.37
N LYS A 50 12.57 -6.15 3.59
CA LYS A 50 12.87 -6.13 2.14
C LYS A 50 11.92 -5.23 1.35
N ILE A 51 10.65 -5.13 1.75
CA ILE A 51 9.71 -4.15 1.19
C ILE A 51 10.23 -2.73 1.45
N THR A 52 10.60 -2.41 2.68
CA THR A 52 11.15 -1.10 3.07
C THR A 52 12.41 -0.78 2.26
N ARG A 53 13.32 -1.74 2.14
CA ARG A 53 14.53 -1.57 1.33
C ARG A 53 14.23 -1.32 -0.16
N ALA A 54 13.22 -1.96 -0.72
CA ALA A 54 12.81 -1.73 -2.10
C ALA A 54 12.26 -0.30 -2.28
N ILE A 55 11.46 0.18 -1.33
CA ILE A 55 10.94 1.56 -1.33
C ILE A 55 12.08 2.57 -1.18
N GLU A 56 13.03 2.35 -0.28
CA GLU A 56 14.22 3.19 -0.12
C GLU A 56 15.03 3.27 -1.42
N ARG A 57 15.31 2.11 -2.06
CA ARG A 57 16.03 2.04 -3.33
C ARG A 57 15.28 2.76 -4.45
N PHE A 58 13.96 2.63 -4.50
CA PHE A 58 13.11 3.38 -5.43
C PHE A 58 13.23 4.88 -5.20
N ASN A 59 13.10 5.35 -3.95
CA ASN A 59 13.25 6.75 -3.59
C ASN A 59 14.64 7.30 -3.96
N GLU A 60 15.69 6.51 -3.71
CA GLU A 60 17.07 6.89 -4.05
C GLU A 60 17.27 7.05 -5.55
N LYS A 61 16.73 6.13 -6.35
CA LYS A 61 16.83 6.16 -7.81
C LYS A 61 16.10 7.37 -8.40
N HIS A 62 15.01 7.81 -7.76
CA HIS A 62 14.11 8.84 -8.27
C HIS A 62 14.12 10.15 -7.46
N LYS A 63 15.21 10.46 -6.77
CA LYS A 63 15.37 11.69 -5.96
C LYS A 63 15.07 13.00 -6.72
N SER A 64 15.32 13.02 -8.02
CA SER A 64 15.17 14.23 -8.85
C SER A 64 13.71 14.66 -9.05
N ILE A 65 12.75 13.74 -8.92
CA ILE A 65 11.32 14.02 -9.16
C ILE A 65 10.53 14.34 -7.90
N ARG A 66 11.20 14.54 -6.75
CA ARG A 66 10.60 14.85 -5.44
C ARG A 66 9.53 13.84 -4.99
N LEU A 67 9.58 12.62 -5.50
CA LEU A 67 8.76 11.51 -5.06
C LEU A 67 9.45 10.85 -3.87
N ASN A 68 8.77 10.76 -2.74
CA ASN A 68 9.28 10.14 -1.53
C ASN A 68 8.24 9.17 -0.98
N ALA A 69 8.19 7.97 -1.56
CA ALA A 69 7.27 6.93 -1.14
C ALA A 69 7.55 6.52 0.31
N THR A 70 6.51 6.46 1.14
CA THR A 70 6.60 6.22 2.57
C THR A 70 5.76 5.00 2.96
N PRO A 71 6.36 3.92 3.49
CA PRO A 71 5.60 2.76 3.94
C PRO A 71 4.87 3.07 5.25
N ILE A 72 3.59 2.69 5.31
CA ILE A 72 2.75 2.78 6.51
C ILE A 72 2.38 1.36 6.95
N ARG A 73 2.67 1.04 8.21
CA ARG A 73 2.31 -0.20 8.86
C ARG A 73 1.65 0.09 10.20
N ILE A 74 0.38 -0.25 10.36
CA ILE A 74 -0.47 0.19 11.46
C ILE A 74 -0.10 -0.43 12.82
N ASP A 75 0.38 -1.67 12.87
CA ASP A 75 0.82 -2.35 14.10
C ASP A 75 1.98 -1.65 14.81
N ARG A 76 2.75 -0.83 14.09
CA ARG A 76 3.92 -0.10 14.62
C ARG A 76 3.64 1.35 14.98
N THR A 77 2.43 1.84 14.74
CA THR A 77 2.07 3.19 15.14
C THR A 77 1.78 3.26 16.64
N VAL A 78 2.68 3.90 17.37
CA VAL A 78 2.53 4.17 18.79
C VAL A 78 1.64 5.40 18.94
N GLU A 79 0.38 5.21 19.32
CA GLU A 79 -0.50 6.32 19.65
C GLU A 79 -1.20 6.12 21.01
N SER A 80 -1.35 7.23 21.71
CA SER A 80 -1.96 7.34 23.04
C SER A 80 -3.50 7.46 23.02
N SER A 81 -4.16 7.25 21.86
CA SER A 81 -5.60 7.46 21.73
C SER A 81 -6.39 6.16 21.53
N THR A 82 -7.65 6.17 21.96
CA THR A 82 -8.61 5.06 21.95
C THR A 82 -9.18 4.69 20.58
N PHE A 83 -8.57 5.10 19.47
CA PHE A 83 -9.00 4.66 18.15
C PHE A 83 -8.78 3.17 17.96
N SER A 84 -9.76 2.47 17.36
CA SER A 84 -9.59 1.07 17.06
C SER A 84 -8.53 0.88 15.96
N ILE A 85 -7.68 -0.13 16.09
CA ILE A 85 -6.71 -0.50 15.05
C ILE A 85 -7.43 -0.72 13.72
N GLN A 86 -8.63 -1.27 13.76
CA GLN A 86 -9.45 -1.52 12.59
C GLN A 86 -9.83 -0.23 11.84
N ASP A 87 -10.27 0.80 12.55
CA ASP A 87 -10.66 2.08 11.93
C ASP A 87 -9.46 2.71 11.21
N ARG A 88 -8.28 2.60 11.79
CA ARG A 88 -7.04 3.12 11.20
C ARG A 88 -6.62 2.35 9.96
N ILE A 89 -6.76 1.03 9.96
CA ILE A 89 -6.52 0.20 8.78
C ILE A 89 -7.46 0.62 7.64
N LEU A 90 -8.76 0.77 7.94
CA LEU A 90 -9.74 1.19 6.94
C LEU A 90 -9.47 2.61 6.42
N GLU A 91 -9.02 3.51 7.27
CA GLU A 91 -8.63 4.87 6.86
C GLU A 91 -7.37 4.84 5.98
N ALA A 92 -6.34 4.08 6.36
CA ALA A 92 -5.12 3.93 5.57
C ALA A 92 -5.43 3.35 4.17
N ILE A 93 -6.28 2.32 4.08
CA ILE A 93 -6.71 1.75 2.79
C ILE A 93 -7.41 2.78 1.91
N LYS A 94 -8.24 3.67 2.49
CA LYS A 94 -8.96 4.72 1.73
C LYS A 94 -8.05 5.85 1.25
N SER A 95 -6.99 6.13 2.00
CA SER A 95 -6.18 7.34 1.79
C SER A 95 -4.84 7.10 1.11
N CYS A 96 -4.27 5.88 1.16
CA CYS A 96 -2.98 5.59 0.56
C CYS A 96 -3.04 5.60 -0.97
N SER A 97 -1.88 5.83 -1.60
CA SER A 97 -1.75 5.77 -3.07
C SER A 97 -1.64 4.34 -3.59
N LEU A 98 -1.09 3.45 -2.77
CA LEU A 98 -0.78 2.07 -3.12
C LEU A 98 -0.92 1.17 -1.90
N ILE A 99 -1.38 -0.05 -2.11
CA ILE A 99 -1.38 -1.12 -1.12
C ILE A 99 -0.36 -2.18 -1.56
N ILE A 100 0.53 -2.57 -0.66
CA ILE A 100 1.37 -3.76 -0.84
C ILE A 100 0.86 -4.81 0.13
N ALA A 101 0.32 -5.92 -0.38
CA ALA A 101 -0.28 -6.97 0.43
C ALA A 101 0.52 -8.27 0.32
N ASP A 102 1.00 -8.81 1.44
CA ASP A 102 1.72 -10.08 1.51
C ASP A 102 0.80 -11.25 1.76
N LEU A 103 0.65 -12.11 0.76
CA LEU A 103 -0.18 -13.32 0.79
C LEU A 103 0.59 -14.56 1.28
N SER A 104 1.90 -14.44 1.56
CA SER A 104 2.79 -15.58 1.82
C SER A 104 2.37 -16.39 3.06
N SER A 105 1.80 -15.72 4.06
CA SER A 105 1.32 -16.35 5.31
C SER A 105 -0.12 -16.86 5.26
N SER A 106 -0.86 -16.57 4.18
CA SER A 106 -2.31 -16.85 4.06
C SER A 106 -3.14 -16.26 5.21
N ASN A 107 -2.72 -15.13 5.77
CA ASN A 107 -3.40 -14.48 6.90
C ASN A 107 -4.76 -13.94 6.48
N ILE A 108 -5.81 -14.34 7.23
CA ILE A 108 -7.20 -13.97 6.93
C ILE A 108 -7.45 -12.46 6.99
N ASN A 109 -6.76 -11.71 7.86
CA ASN A 109 -6.92 -10.27 7.97
C ASN A 109 -6.42 -9.56 6.70
N VAL A 110 -5.31 -10.03 6.11
CA VAL A 110 -4.81 -9.51 4.83
C VAL A 110 -5.84 -9.70 3.72
N TYR A 111 -6.51 -10.85 3.68
CA TYR A 111 -7.60 -11.08 2.70
C TYR A 111 -8.80 -10.17 2.94
N HIS A 112 -9.17 -9.88 4.19
CA HIS A 112 -10.24 -8.94 4.52
C HIS A 112 -9.87 -7.51 4.08
N GLU A 113 -8.64 -7.08 4.31
CA GLU A 113 -8.12 -5.76 3.92
C GLU A 113 -8.13 -5.60 2.39
N ILE A 114 -7.68 -6.62 1.65
CA ILE A 114 -7.75 -6.64 0.18
C ILE A 114 -9.20 -6.58 -0.30
N GLY A 115 -10.09 -7.38 0.29
CA GLY A 115 -11.51 -7.38 -0.07
C GLY A 115 -12.16 -6.02 0.15
N TYR A 116 -11.82 -5.36 1.26
CA TYR A 116 -12.28 -4.01 1.55
C TYR A 116 -11.75 -2.99 0.54
N ALA A 117 -10.45 -3.04 0.20
CA ALA A 117 -9.85 -2.18 -0.81
C ALA A 117 -10.50 -2.34 -2.19
N MET A 118 -10.81 -3.58 -2.58
CA MET A 118 -11.54 -3.87 -3.82
C MET A 118 -12.95 -3.27 -3.81
N GLY A 119 -13.69 -3.42 -2.70
CA GLY A 119 -15.02 -2.84 -2.55
C GLY A 119 -15.02 -1.30 -2.58
N VAL A 120 -14.03 -0.66 -1.94
CA VAL A 120 -13.86 0.80 -2.01
C VAL A 120 -13.58 1.25 -3.44
N ALA A 121 -12.68 0.60 -4.15
CA ALA A 121 -12.36 0.94 -5.53
C ALA A 121 -13.56 0.75 -6.46
N GLU A 122 -14.30 -0.36 -6.32
CA GLU A 122 -15.51 -0.63 -7.09
C GLU A 122 -16.58 0.43 -6.88
N SER A 123 -16.78 0.89 -5.63
CA SER A 123 -17.76 1.94 -5.33
C SER A 123 -17.48 3.28 -6.04
N HIS A 124 -16.23 3.48 -6.50
CA HIS A 124 -15.80 4.65 -7.24
C HIS A 124 -15.57 4.35 -8.74
N ASN A 125 -15.96 3.17 -9.24
CA ASN A 125 -15.66 2.67 -10.58
C ASN A 125 -14.15 2.68 -10.91
N MET A 126 -13.30 2.36 -9.94
CA MET A 126 -11.85 2.33 -10.04
C MET A 126 -11.32 0.90 -9.87
N ILE A 127 -10.10 0.68 -10.34
CA ILE A 127 -9.34 -0.53 -10.05
C ILE A 127 -8.46 -0.22 -8.82
N PRO A 128 -8.43 -1.09 -7.80
CA PRO A 128 -7.61 -0.82 -6.62
C PRO A 128 -6.12 -0.84 -7.00
N ASN A 129 -5.39 0.18 -6.57
CA ASN A 129 -3.95 0.24 -6.72
C ASN A 129 -3.30 -0.69 -5.68
N MET A 130 -2.96 -1.91 -6.10
CA MET A 130 -2.33 -2.87 -5.19
C MET A 130 -1.27 -3.73 -5.87
N ILE A 131 -0.25 -4.08 -5.10
CA ILE A 131 0.77 -5.07 -5.43
C ILE A 131 0.59 -6.24 -4.47
N LEU A 132 0.27 -7.40 -5.02
CA LEU A 132 0.17 -8.64 -4.25
C LEU A 132 1.51 -9.35 -4.27
N LEU A 133 2.04 -9.71 -3.09
CA LEU A 133 3.28 -10.45 -2.91
C LEU A 133 2.97 -11.90 -2.57
N TYR A 134 3.76 -12.82 -3.08
CA TYR A 134 3.69 -14.23 -2.72
C TYR A 134 5.06 -14.88 -2.76
N LYS A 135 5.52 -15.38 -1.61
CA LYS A 135 6.77 -16.13 -1.51
C LYS A 135 6.53 -17.57 -1.92
N GLU A 136 7.21 -18.00 -2.99
CA GLU A 136 7.19 -19.40 -3.42
C GLU A 136 8.04 -20.25 -2.47
N ASP A 137 7.50 -21.37 -1.98
CA ASP A 137 8.30 -22.35 -1.25
C ASP A 137 9.26 -23.04 -2.23
N THR A 138 10.54 -23.07 -1.89
CA THR A 138 11.57 -23.74 -2.69
C THR A 138 11.41 -25.26 -2.74
N ASN A 139 10.71 -25.83 -1.74
CA ASN A 139 10.40 -27.26 -1.67
C ASN A 139 9.06 -27.62 -2.35
N TYR A 140 8.42 -26.63 -2.97
CA TYR A 140 7.14 -26.82 -3.59
C TYR A 140 7.27 -27.67 -4.87
N ASN A 141 6.68 -28.85 -4.85
CA ASN A 141 6.65 -29.73 -6.02
C ASN A 141 5.60 -29.21 -7.02
N ARG A 142 6.03 -28.67 -8.16
CA ARG A 142 5.18 -28.09 -9.22
C ARG A 142 4.11 -29.05 -9.76
N GLU A 143 4.25 -30.35 -9.55
CA GLU A 143 3.31 -31.37 -10.00
C GLU A 143 2.02 -31.41 -9.17
N LYS A 144 2.03 -30.85 -7.97
CA LYS A 144 0.81 -30.71 -7.18
C LYS A 144 0.19 -29.35 -7.46
N LYS A 145 -1.03 -29.34 -8.00
CA LYS A 145 -1.92 -28.18 -8.24
C LYS A 145 -2.28 -27.37 -6.97
N ASP A 146 -1.39 -27.35 -5.98
CA ASP A 146 -1.65 -26.82 -4.63
C ASP A 146 -1.38 -25.31 -4.50
N ILE A 147 -0.86 -24.62 -5.52
CA ILE A 147 -0.80 -23.15 -5.56
C ILE A 147 -2.19 -22.55 -5.25
N ASP A 148 -3.20 -23.30 -5.68
CA ASP A 148 -4.60 -22.95 -5.51
C ASP A 148 -5.08 -23.00 -4.06
N LYS A 149 -4.37 -23.62 -3.15
CA LYS A 149 -4.75 -23.69 -1.73
C LYS A 149 -4.28 -22.48 -0.92
N PHE A 150 -3.21 -21.82 -1.36
CA PHE A 150 -2.56 -20.75 -0.58
C PHE A 150 -3.02 -19.34 -0.98
N VAL A 151 -3.51 -19.16 -2.20
CA VAL A 151 -4.06 -17.88 -2.64
C VAL A 151 -5.58 -18.02 -2.83
N GLY A 152 -6.34 -17.19 -2.14
CA GLY A 152 -7.81 -17.22 -2.22
C GLY A 152 -8.30 -17.15 -3.67
N PHE A 153 -9.36 -17.91 -3.98
CA PHE A 153 -9.88 -18.08 -5.35
C PHE A 153 -10.02 -16.76 -6.11
N ASN A 154 -10.56 -15.73 -5.47
CA ASN A 154 -10.80 -14.42 -6.09
C ASN A 154 -9.52 -13.63 -6.42
N LEU A 155 -8.38 -13.98 -5.81
CA LEU A 155 -7.09 -13.30 -6.02
C LEU A 155 -6.18 -14.02 -6.99
N ARG A 156 -6.50 -15.24 -7.41
CA ARG A 156 -5.65 -16.06 -8.29
C ARG A 156 -5.45 -15.45 -9.67
N ASN A 157 -6.48 -14.76 -10.17
CA ASN A 157 -6.47 -14.12 -11.48
C ASN A 157 -5.80 -12.73 -11.45
N LEU A 158 -5.47 -12.21 -10.27
CA LEU A 158 -4.76 -10.95 -10.14
C LEU A 158 -3.25 -11.15 -10.30
N SER A 159 -2.58 -10.19 -10.92
CA SER A 159 -1.13 -10.22 -11.08
C SER A 159 -0.43 -10.17 -9.73
N GLN A 160 0.38 -11.17 -9.41
CA GLN A 160 1.16 -11.26 -8.18
C GLN A 160 2.65 -11.11 -8.48
N LEU A 161 3.38 -10.47 -7.58
CA LEU A 161 4.84 -10.55 -7.54
C LEU A 161 5.22 -11.81 -6.78
N ARG A 162 5.52 -12.87 -7.53
CA ARG A 162 5.99 -14.14 -6.97
C ARG A 162 7.51 -14.13 -6.87
N PHE A 163 8.04 -14.52 -5.72
CA PHE A 163 9.47 -14.52 -5.48
C PHE A 163 9.93 -15.76 -4.71
N LYS A 164 11.11 -16.24 -5.02
CA LYS A 164 11.78 -17.37 -4.34
C LYS A 164 12.81 -16.89 -3.33
N ASP A 165 13.45 -15.78 -3.64
CA ASP A 165 14.46 -15.14 -2.80
C ASP A 165 14.19 -13.65 -2.65
N TYR A 166 14.82 -13.06 -1.66
CA TYR A 166 14.59 -11.65 -1.30
C TYR A 166 15.18 -10.65 -2.31
N LYS A 167 16.13 -11.09 -3.16
CA LYS A 167 16.63 -10.25 -4.25
C LYS A 167 15.54 -10.08 -5.30
N GLN A 168 14.87 -11.17 -5.68
CA GLN A 168 13.74 -11.13 -6.61
C GLN A 168 12.60 -10.25 -6.06
N LEU A 169 12.33 -10.32 -4.75
CA LEU A 169 11.35 -9.44 -4.11
C LEU A 169 11.72 -7.97 -4.28
N VAL A 170 12.95 -7.60 -3.89
CA VAL A 170 13.40 -6.20 -3.94
C VAL A 170 13.42 -5.66 -5.36
N ASP A 171 14.03 -6.38 -6.30
CA ASP A 171 14.15 -5.95 -7.69
C ASP A 171 12.76 -5.86 -8.35
N GLY A 172 11.92 -6.89 -8.20
CA GLY A 172 10.58 -6.90 -8.77
C GLY A 172 9.63 -5.88 -8.14
N LEU A 173 9.84 -5.51 -6.88
CA LEU A 173 9.03 -4.48 -6.23
C LEU A 173 9.42 -3.09 -6.72
N VAL A 174 10.72 -2.81 -6.90
CA VAL A 174 11.18 -1.56 -7.51
C VAL A 174 10.56 -1.37 -8.89
N ASP A 175 10.60 -2.39 -9.76
CA ASP A 175 10.01 -2.33 -11.10
C ASP A 175 8.49 -2.04 -11.06
N ARG A 176 7.78 -2.57 -10.07
CA ARG A 176 6.33 -2.33 -9.92
C ARG A 176 6.03 -0.94 -9.36
N LEU A 177 6.87 -0.42 -8.47
CA LEU A 177 6.78 0.95 -7.99
C LEU A 177 7.01 1.95 -9.14
N GLU A 178 8.02 1.71 -9.99
CA GLU A 178 8.26 2.54 -11.17
C GLU A 178 7.04 2.58 -12.09
N LYS A 179 6.44 1.43 -12.37
CA LYS A 179 5.21 1.36 -13.18
C LYS A 179 4.03 2.08 -12.53
N HIS A 180 3.87 1.95 -11.21
CA HIS A 180 2.78 2.61 -10.48
C HIS A 180 2.91 4.13 -10.51
N TYR A 181 4.12 4.64 -10.31
CA TYR A 181 4.39 6.08 -10.30
C TYR A 181 4.66 6.67 -11.69
N GLY A 182 4.78 5.86 -12.73
CA GLY A 182 4.99 6.29 -14.10
C GLY A 182 6.40 6.85 -14.37
N VAL A 183 7.42 6.26 -13.75
CA VAL A 183 8.83 6.69 -13.83
C VAL A 183 9.75 5.57 -14.26
#